data_59542a0b902d7bbc693a1d4e0209f69b
#
_entry.id   59542a0b902d7bbc693a1d4e0209f69b
#
_cell.length_a   1.000
_cell.length_b   1.000
_cell.length_c   1.000
_cell.angle_alpha   90.00
_cell.angle_beta   90.00
_cell.angle_gamma   90.00
#
_symmetry.space_group_name_H-M   'P 1'
#
loop_
_entity.id
_entity.type
_entity.pdbx_description
1 polymer ?
#
loop_
_entity_poly.entity_id
_entity_poly.type
_entity_poly.pdbx_seq_one_letter_code
_entity_poly.pdbx_strand_id
1 'polypeptide(L)'
;SDGSVWSNPEVIIQPDWRDPHDQQFMELAPKKVHSGLLGLLSCYNVREHTIDWQLAGSADGRIWSRPSRQPTLPVAPLGDYGGGMLWPTRQFVEHDGRLYMYYSGTEGLHGDTSFGTGPNIYTFYGAICRASWEVDRYWAIVSGSGGPDAGTFTTHPQNVGGKKLLLNAATSTVMEGELTAELIDRN
;
A
#
# COMPACT_ATOMS: atom_id res chain seq x y z
N SER A 1 1.45 -26.72 -7.47
CA SER A 1 2.85 -27.12 -7.27
C SER A 1 3.02 -27.49 -5.79
N ASP A 2 3.84 -28.46 -5.52
CA ASP A 2 4.17 -28.95 -4.17
C ASP A 2 5.38 -28.22 -3.54
N GLY A 3 5.89 -27.21 -4.23
CA GLY A 3 7.05 -26.44 -3.78
C GLY A 3 8.39 -27.16 -3.94
N SER A 4 8.44 -28.28 -4.63
CA SER A 4 9.67 -29.05 -4.83
C SER A 4 10.57 -28.51 -5.96
N VAL A 5 9.98 -27.75 -6.89
CA VAL A 5 10.67 -27.13 -8.02
C VAL A 5 10.41 -25.63 -8.03
N TRP A 6 11.46 -24.84 -8.04
CA TRP A 6 11.41 -23.38 -8.09
C TRP A 6 12.03 -22.88 -9.40
N SER A 7 11.42 -21.85 -9.98
CA SER A 7 12.04 -21.09 -11.06
C SER A 7 13.20 -20.24 -10.52
N ASN A 8 14.02 -19.72 -11.40
CA ASN A 8 14.99 -18.72 -11.00
C ASN A 8 14.29 -17.50 -10.38
N PRO A 9 14.86 -16.92 -9.31
CA PRO A 9 14.30 -15.73 -8.70
C PRO A 9 14.35 -14.55 -9.67
N GLU A 10 13.27 -13.74 -9.66
CA GLU A 10 13.17 -12.51 -10.43
C GLU A 10 12.91 -11.35 -9.48
N VAL A 11 13.51 -10.19 -9.74
CA VAL A 11 13.21 -8.96 -8.98
C VAL A 11 11.88 -8.41 -9.49
N ILE A 12 10.88 -8.38 -8.62
CA ILE A 12 9.53 -7.91 -8.97
C ILE A 12 9.29 -6.45 -8.57
N ILE A 13 10.05 -5.93 -7.59
CA ILE A 13 10.00 -4.54 -7.12
C ILE A 13 11.32 -4.17 -6.45
N GLN A 14 11.78 -2.98 -6.68
CA GLN A 14 12.99 -2.42 -6.05
C GLN A 14 12.83 -0.90 -5.90
N PRO A 15 13.61 -0.24 -5.02
CA PRO A 15 13.70 1.20 -4.99
C PRO A 15 14.15 1.77 -6.32
N ASP A 16 13.65 2.95 -6.67
CA ASP A 16 14.00 3.67 -7.89
C ASP A 16 14.46 5.12 -7.58
N TRP A 17 14.79 5.87 -8.61
CA TRP A 17 15.31 7.24 -8.48
C TRP A 17 14.36 8.24 -7.77
N ARG A 18 13.10 7.87 -7.55
CA ARG A 18 12.09 8.68 -6.85
C ARG A 18 12.04 8.36 -5.36
N ASP A 19 12.71 7.32 -4.93
CA ASP A 19 12.80 6.94 -3.52
C ASP A 19 13.98 7.65 -2.85
N PRO A 20 13.97 7.79 -1.51
CA PRO A 20 15.17 8.12 -0.77
C PRO A 20 16.32 7.18 -1.13
N HIS A 21 17.54 7.73 -1.27
CA HIS A 21 18.71 7.01 -1.78
C HIS A 21 19.04 5.73 -1.00
N ASP A 22 18.70 5.70 0.26
CA ASP A 22 19.00 4.63 1.21
C ASP A 22 17.76 3.79 1.59
N GLN A 23 16.61 4.00 0.93
CA GLN A 23 15.42 3.21 1.21
C GLN A 23 15.59 1.75 0.80
N GLN A 24 15.11 0.84 1.64
CA GLN A 24 15.10 -0.59 1.36
C GLN A 24 13.68 -1.15 1.44
N PHE A 25 13.41 -2.19 0.67
CA PHE A 25 12.15 -2.93 0.74
C PHE A 25 12.36 -4.24 1.47
N MET A 26 11.56 -4.47 2.51
CA MET A 26 11.73 -5.64 3.38
C MET A 26 10.77 -6.76 3.02
N GLU A 27 9.51 -6.42 2.77
CA GLU A 27 8.44 -7.39 2.56
C GLU A 27 7.34 -6.80 1.68
N LEU A 28 6.73 -7.66 0.89
CA LEU A 28 5.51 -7.36 0.12
C LEU A 28 4.42 -8.36 0.51
N ALA A 29 3.32 -7.87 1.08
CA ALA A 29 2.14 -8.67 1.41
C ALA A 29 1.09 -8.52 0.30
N PRO A 30 0.95 -9.48 -0.63
CA PRO A 30 0.02 -9.36 -1.75
C PRO A 30 -1.38 -9.85 -1.40
N LYS A 31 -2.41 -9.24 -2.00
CA LYS A 31 -3.79 -9.69 -2.03
C LYS A 31 -4.33 -9.65 -3.44
N LYS A 32 -5.00 -10.71 -3.85
CA LYS A 32 -5.77 -10.71 -5.11
C LYS A 32 -6.98 -9.80 -4.96
N VAL A 33 -7.15 -8.89 -5.88
CA VAL A 33 -8.32 -8.01 -6.04
C VAL A 33 -8.94 -8.22 -7.41
N HIS A 34 -10.07 -7.55 -7.69
CA HIS A 34 -10.84 -7.80 -8.92
C HIS A 34 -10.00 -7.73 -10.21
N SER A 35 -9.12 -6.76 -10.35
CA SER A 35 -8.37 -6.48 -11.59
C SER A 35 -6.86 -6.73 -11.49
N GLY A 36 -6.40 -7.51 -10.48
CA GLY A 36 -4.97 -7.75 -10.30
C GLY A 36 -4.60 -8.07 -8.87
N LEU A 37 -3.53 -7.50 -8.41
CA LEU A 37 -2.98 -7.67 -7.07
C LEU A 37 -2.76 -6.30 -6.43
N LEU A 38 -3.20 -6.17 -5.20
CA LEU A 38 -2.84 -5.11 -4.28
C LEU A 38 -1.73 -5.63 -3.37
N GLY A 39 -0.76 -4.82 -3.03
CA GLY A 39 0.31 -5.19 -2.10
C GLY A 39 0.57 -4.10 -1.06
N LEU A 40 0.80 -4.50 0.17
CA LEU A 40 1.41 -3.66 1.17
C LEU A 40 2.91 -3.94 1.18
N LEU A 41 3.68 -2.91 0.88
CA LEU A 41 5.13 -2.95 0.80
C LEU A 41 5.71 -2.33 2.05
N SER A 42 6.47 -3.11 2.81
CA SER A 42 7.23 -2.62 3.96
C SER A 42 8.47 -1.89 3.49
N CYS A 43 8.52 -0.61 3.77
CA CYS A 43 9.60 0.30 3.38
C CYS A 43 10.46 0.62 4.60
N TYR A 44 11.70 0.17 4.59
CA TYR A 44 12.67 0.50 5.62
C TYR A 44 13.35 1.83 5.29
N ASN A 45 13.16 2.79 6.16
CA ASN A 45 13.80 4.11 6.10
C ASN A 45 15.09 4.05 6.88
N VAL A 46 16.20 3.87 6.19
CA VAL A 46 17.51 3.59 6.82
C VAL A 46 17.96 4.73 7.73
N ARG A 47 17.66 5.97 7.37
CA ARG A 47 18.06 7.15 8.16
C ARG A 47 17.33 7.23 9.51
N GLU A 48 16.02 6.99 9.50
CA GLU A 48 15.15 7.04 10.67
C GLU A 48 15.11 5.72 11.42
N HIS A 49 15.63 4.65 10.84
CA HIS A 49 15.53 3.27 11.34
C HIS A 49 14.08 2.80 11.56
N THR A 50 13.15 3.30 10.75
CA THR A 50 11.73 2.98 10.84
C THR A 50 11.28 2.12 9.67
N ILE A 51 10.17 1.38 9.87
CA ILE A 51 9.53 0.63 8.79
C ILE A 51 8.06 1.05 8.72
N ASP A 52 7.67 1.65 7.63
CA ASP A 52 6.30 2.00 7.29
C ASP A 52 5.76 1.18 6.11
N TRP A 53 4.53 1.46 5.69
CA TRP A 53 3.93 0.76 4.56
C TRP A 53 3.51 1.69 3.44
N GLN A 54 3.85 1.28 2.23
CA GLN A 54 3.32 1.86 0.98
C GLN A 54 2.43 0.85 0.26
N LEU A 55 1.45 1.36 -0.50
CA LEU A 55 0.68 0.52 -1.40
C LEU A 55 1.41 0.32 -2.73
N ALA A 56 1.37 -0.90 -3.22
CA ALA A 56 1.80 -1.29 -4.54
C ALA A 56 0.67 -2.03 -5.28
N GLY A 57 0.67 -1.96 -6.59
CA GLY A 57 -0.29 -2.67 -7.44
C GLY A 57 0.40 -3.39 -8.58
N SER A 58 -0.18 -4.53 -8.98
CA SER A 58 0.29 -5.32 -10.11
C SER A 58 -0.88 -5.97 -10.84
N ALA A 59 -0.80 -6.03 -12.18
CA ALA A 59 -1.78 -6.76 -12.98
C ALA A 59 -1.52 -8.27 -12.99
N ASP A 60 -0.27 -8.69 -12.85
CA ASP A 60 0.20 -10.06 -13.10
C ASP A 60 1.05 -10.67 -11.97
N GLY A 61 1.40 -9.88 -10.97
CA GLY A 61 2.29 -10.27 -9.87
C GLY A 61 3.78 -10.19 -10.20
N ARG A 62 4.16 -9.87 -11.43
CA ARG A 62 5.55 -9.79 -11.89
C ARG A 62 6.07 -8.35 -11.93
N ILE A 63 5.24 -7.42 -12.40
CA ILE A 63 5.57 -6.01 -12.46
C ILE A 63 4.70 -5.29 -11.45
N TRP A 64 5.34 -4.65 -10.49
CA TRP A 64 4.68 -3.89 -9.44
C TRP A 64 4.98 -2.39 -9.59
N SER A 65 3.97 -1.58 -9.38
CA SER A 65 4.08 -0.13 -9.38
C SER A 65 3.56 0.46 -8.06
N ARG A 66 4.13 1.59 -7.68
CA ARG A 66 3.71 2.38 -6.51
C ARG A 66 3.21 3.73 -7.00
N PRO A 67 1.89 3.96 -7.06
CA PRO A 67 1.34 5.23 -7.54
C PRO A 67 1.67 6.39 -6.59
N SER A 68 1.73 6.11 -5.29
CA SER A 68 2.19 7.05 -4.27
C SER A 68 3.45 6.53 -3.58
N ARG A 69 4.34 7.45 -3.20
CA ARG A 69 5.53 7.17 -2.36
C ARG A 69 5.28 7.54 -0.90
N GLN A 70 4.11 8.08 -0.61
CA GLN A 70 3.72 8.39 0.75
C GLN A 70 3.27 7.11 1.47
N PRO A 71 3.59 6.97 2.75
CA PRO A 71 3.09 5.86 3.54
C PRO A 71 1.57 5.81 3.54
N THR A 72 1.02 4.63 3.25
CA THR A 72 -0.41 4.34 3.43
C THR A 72 -0.74 4.13 4.91
N LEU A 73 0.19 3.54 5.64
CA LEU A 73 0.20 3.48 7.09
C LEU A 73 1.57 3.96 7.55
N PRO A 74 1.69 5.20 8.01
CA PRO A 74 2.92 5.72 8.59
C PRO A 74 3.15 5.13 9.99
N VAL A 75 4.39 5.18 10.45
CA VAL A 75 4.67 4.89 11.85
C VAL A 75 3.97 5.89 12.77
N ALA A 76 3.60 5.45 13.96
CA ALA A 76 3.05 6.30 15.01
C ALA A 76 4.15 7.21 15.61
N PRO A 77 3.83 8.15 16.50
CA PRO A 77 4.84 8.88 17.26
C PRO A 77 5.77 7.92 18.01
N LEU A 78 7.03 8.31 18.13
CA LEU A 78 8.03 7.52 18.85
C LEU A 78 7.61 7.31 20.31
N GLY A 79 7.68 6.06 20.76
CA GLY A 79 7.22 5.63 22.08
C GLY A 79 5.80 5.04 22.09
N ASP A 80 5.05 5.18 20.99
CA ASP A 80 3.77 4.50 20.82
C ASP A 80 3.97 3.12 20.15
N TYR A 81 2.97 2.24 20.28
CA TYR A 81 2.96 0.97 19.55
C TYR A 81 2.96 1.25 18.04
N GLY A 82 3.99 0.78 17.36
CA GLY A 82 4.19 1.07 15.95
C GLY A 82 4.92 2.38 15.67
N GLY A 83 5.52 3.02 16.66
CA GLY A 83 6.35 4.22 16.49
C GLY A 83 7.69 3.95 15.81
N GLY A 84 8.18 2.71 15.85
CA GLY A 84 9.41 2.30 15.19
C GLY A 84 9.17 1.48 13.92
N MET A 85 8.45 0.37 14.04
CA MET A 85 8.31 -0.57 12.91
C MET A 85 6.90 -1.14 12.83
N LEU A 86 6.43 -1.34 11.59
CA LEU A 86 5.19 -2.00 11.25
C LEU A 86 5.49 -3.27 10.46
N TRP A 87 5.16 -4.44 11.04
CA TRP A 87 5.38 -5.74 10.41
C TRP A 87 4.04 -6.38 10.04
N PRO A 88 3.65 -6.44 8.76
CA PRO A 88 2.37 -7.00 8.36
C PRO A 88 2.34 -8.52 8.55
N THR A 89 1.17 -9.04 8.88
CA THR A 89 0.90 -10.45 8.61
C THR A 89 0.69 -10.59 7.11
N ARG A 90 1.10 -11.63 6.47
CA ARG A 90 0.98 -11.78 5.00
C ARG A 90 -0.45 -11.99 4.50
N GLN A 91 -1.45 -11.84 5.35
CA GLN A 91 -2.84 -12.13 5.01
C GLN A 91 -3.74 -10.96 5.32
N PHE A 92 -4.57 -10.64 4.34
CA PHE A 92 -5.70 -9.74 4.51
C PHE A 92 -6.96 -10.53 4.85
N VAL A 93 -7.78 -9.98 5.72
CA VAL A 93 -9.11 -10.50 6.06
C VAL A 93 -10.15 -9.54 5.51
N GLU A 94 -11.04 -10.04 4.66
CA GLU A 94 -12.17 -9.26 4.16
C GLU A 94 -13.43 -9.64 4.95
N HIS A 95 -14.09 -8.66 5.55
CA HIS A 95 -15.28 -8.85 6.33
C HIS A 95 -16.14 -7.59 6.30
N ASP A 96 -17.45 -7.73 6.09
CA ASP A 96 -18.44 -6.65 6.09
C ASP A 96 -18.02 -5.42 5.25
N GLY A 97 -17.57 -5.66 4.01
CA GLY A 97 -17.18 -4.60 3.08
C GLY A 97 -15.89 -3.87 3.47
N ARG A 98 -15.16 -4.36 4.44
CA ARG A 98 -13.86 -3.83 4.86
C ARG A 98 -12.75 -4.87 4.66
N LEU A 99 -11.58 -4.37 4.33
CA LEU A 99 -10.35 -5.12 4.28
C LEU A 99 -9.54 -4.82 5.54
N TYR A 100 -9.16 -5.85 6.26
CA TYR A 100 -8.36 -5.76 7.49
C TYR A 100 -6.97 -6.34 7.25
N MET A 101 -5.99 -5.71 7.85
CA MET A 101 -4.63 -6.22 8.01
C MET A 101 -4.27 -6.19 9.48
N TYR A 102 -3.86 -7.33 10.02
CA TYR A 102 -3.25 -7.39 11.33
C TYR A 102 -1.73 -7.23 11.18
N TYR A 103 -1.11 -6.63 12.15
CA TYR A 103 0.33 -6.40 12.13
C TYR A 103 0.92 -6.31 13.52
N SER A 104 2.21 -6.54 13.61
CA SER A 104 2.97 -6.21 14.82
C SER A 104 3.47 -4.78 14.70
N GLY A 105 3.04 -3.92 15.62
CA GLY A 105 3.61 -2.60 15.79
C GLY A 105 4.64 -2.63 16.93
N THR A 106 5.82 -2.07 16.72
CA THR A 106 6.86 -1.98 17.74
C THR A 106 7.27 -0.53 17.97
N GLU A 107 7.57 -0.18 19.20
CA GLU A 107 8.13 1.14 19.52
C GLU A 107 9.63 1.23 19.21
N GLY A 108 10.33 0.09 19.15
CA GLY A 108 11.75 0.02 18.87
C GLY A 108 12.10 0.25 17.41
N LEU A 109 13.19 0.95 17.16
CA LEU A 109 13.74 1.21 15.85
C LEU A 109 14.45 -0.02 15.28
N HIS A 110 14.53 -0.14 13.96
CA HIS A 110 15.19 -1.25 13.30
C HIS A 110 16.71 -1.20 13.57
N GLY A 111 17.26 -2.32 14.03
CA GLY A 111 18.70 -2.41 14.34
C GLY A 111 19.12 -1.70 15.63
N ASP A 112 18.17 -1.20 16.41
CA ASP A 112 18.49 -0.63 17.71
C ASP A 112 18.96 -1.72 18.68
N THR A 113 20.25 -1.71 19.01
CA THR A 113 20.88 -2.62 19.95
C THR A 113 20.93 -2.06 21.36
N SER A 114 20.46 -0.82 21.58
CA SER A 114 20.50 -0.17 22.90
C SER A 114 19.54 -0.81 23.89
N PHE A 115 18.59 -1.60 23.43
CA PHE A 115 17.67 -2.40 24.24
C PHE A 115 18.27 -3.67 24.83
N GLY A 116 19.60 -3.84 24.89
CA GLY A 116 20.23 -5.11 25.19
C GLY A 116 21.34 -5.16 26.20
N THR A 117 21.59 -4.15 27.00
CA THR A 117 22.75 -4.14 27.94
C THR A 117 22.41 -4.30 29.41
N GLY A 118 21.18 -4.72 29.75
CA GLY A 118 20.78 -4.95 31.14
C GLY A 118 20.15 -6.33 31.37
N PRO A 119 19.81 -6.68 32.61
CA PRO A 119 19.15 -7.95 32.92
C PRO A 119 17.73 -8.08 32.32
N ASN A 120 17.21 -7.03 31.66
CA ASN A 120 15.93 -6.98 30.97
C ASN A 120 16.10 -6.83 29.45
N ILE A 121 16.91 -7.67 28.86
CA ILE A 121 17.36 -7.67 27.47
C ILE A 121 16.22 -7.70 26.41
N TYR A 122 14.95 -7.81 26.75
CA TYR A 122 13.84 -8.12 25.83
C TYR A 122 12.58 -7.27 26.01
N THR A 123 12.69 -6.06 26.47
CA THR A 123 11.51 -5.19 26.52
C THR A 123 11.32 -4.40 25.22
N PHE A 124 11.18 -5.10 24.10
CA PHE A 124 10.48 -4.52 22.96
C PHE A 124 8.99 -4.54 23.30
N TYR A 125 8.43 -3.41 23.58
CA TYR A 125 6.99 -3.30 23.65
C TYR A 125 6.45 -3.35 22.22
N GLY A 126 5.86 -4.47 21.90
CA GLY A 126 5.14 -4.69 20.64
C GLY A 126 3.69 -4.97 20.95
N ALA A 127 2.83 -4.62 20.02
CA ALA A 127 1.42 -4.94 20.07
C ALA A 127 0.95 -5.57 18.77
N ILE A 128 -0.09 -6.39 18.85
CA ILE A 128 -0.85 -6.78 17.67
C ILE A 128 -1.83 -5.66 17.37
N CYS A 129 -1.61 -5.00 16.25
CA CYS A 129 -2.40 -3.88 15.77
C CYS A 129 -3.27 -4.31 14.58
N ARG A 130 -4.23 -3.47 14.23
CA ARG A 130 -5.12 -3.69 13.09
C ARG A 130 -5.33 -2.40 12.32
N ALA A 131 -5.07 -2.44 11.01
CA ALA A 131 -5.49 -1.42 10.07
C ALA A 131 -6.68 -1.91 9.24
N SER A 132 -7.53 -1.02 8.75
CA SER A 132 -8.63 -1.40 7.87
C SER A 132 -8.96 -0.32 6.86
N TRP A 133 -9.41 -0.76 5.69
CA TRP A 133 -9.86 0.07 4.58
C TRP A 133 -11.24 -0.41 4.12
N GLU A 134 -12.00 0.47 3.49
CA GLU A 134 -13.16 0.03 2.71
C GLU A 134 -12.66 -0.76 1.49
N VAL A 135 -13.37 -1.84 1.13
CA VAL A 135 -13.04 -2.63 -0.06
C VAL A 135 -13.11 -1.72 -1.29
N ASP A 136 -12.13 -1.87 -2.19
CA ASP A 136 -11.97 -1.08 -3.42
C ASP A 136 -11.75 0.43 -3.24
N ARG A 137 -11.39 0.87 -2.01
CA ARG A 137 -11.05 2.27 -1.70
C ARG A 137 -9.63 2.42 -1.17
N TYR A 138 -8.67 1.86 -1.90
CA TYR A 138 -7.26 1.87 -1.49
C TYR A 138 -6.52 3.08 -2.03
N TRP A 139 -6.87 3.52 -3.23
CA TRP A 139 -6.37 4.70 -3.90
C TRP A 139 -7.50 5.50 -4.53
N ALA A 140 -7.25 6.78 -4.71
CA ALA A 140 -8.09 7.65 -5.53
C ALA A 140 -7.21 8.42 -6.52
N ILE A 141 -7.70 8.58 -7.73
CA ILE A 141 -7.23 9.62 -8.63
C ILE A 141 -8.01 10.87 -8.23
N VAL A 142 -7.29 11.93 -7.88
CA VAL A 142 -7.91 13.20 -7.49
C VAL A 142 -7.58 14.25 -8.53
N SER A 143 -8.55 15.06 -8.90
CA SER A 143 -8.28 16.28 -9.66
C SER A 143 -7.50 17.25 -8.77
N GLY A 144 -6.56 18.00 -9.35
CA GLY A 144 -5.76 18.96 -8.61
C GLY A 144 -6.63 19.94 -7.83
N SER A 145 -6.23 20.24 -6.60
CA SER A 145 -6.94 21.18 -5.74
C SER A 145 -6.79 22.61 -6.29
N GLY A 146 -7.88 23.22 -6.69
CA GLY A 146 -8.01 24.67 -6.77
C GLY A 146 -7.91 25.33 -8.13
N GLY A 147 -8.05 24.61 -9.25
CA GLY A 147 -8.18 25.22 -10.58
C GLY A 147 -9.60 25.04 -11.17
N PRO A 148 -10.05 25.92 -12.06
CA PRO A 148 -11.28 25.75 -12.79
C PRO A 148 -11.23 24.62 -13.81
N ASP A 149 -10.07 24.00 -13.99
CA ASP A 149 -9.84 22.99 -15.01
C ASP A 149 -10.20 21.58 -14.49
N ALA A 150 -11.07 20.91 -15.23
CA ALA A 150 -11.41 19.51 -14.97
C ALA A 150 -10.18 18.62 -15.14
N GLY A 151 -9.89 17.79 -14.14
CA GLY A 151 -8.90 16.73 -14.28
C GLY A 151 -9.45 15.62 -15.17
N THR A 152 -8.65 15.14 -16.12
CA THR A 152 -9.00 14.01 -16.98
C THR A 152 -7.99 12.89 -16.84
N PHE A 153 -8.45 11.65 -16.95
CA PHE A 153 -7.57 10.50 -17.11
C PHE A 153 -8.19 9.51 -18.10
N THR A 154 -7.35 8.77 -18.78
CA THR A 154 -7.76 7.71 -19.71
C THR A 154 -7.22 6.37 -19.20
N THR A 155 -8.07 5.37 -19.09
CA THR A 155 -7.65 4.01 -18.74
C THR A 155 -6.94 3.34 -19.91
N HIS A 156 -6.19 2.28 -19.62
CA HIS A 156 -5.81 1.36 -20.68
C HIS A 156 -7.07 0.76 -21.33
N PRO A 157 -7.00 0.35 -22.63
CA PRO A 157 -8.10 -0.31 -23.31
C PRO A 157 -8.62 -1.49 -22.48
N GLN A 158 -9.94 -1.57 -22.35
CA GLN A 158 -10.65 -2.60 -21.62
C GLN A 158 -11.67 -3.28 -22.53
N ASN A 159 -11.86 -4.59 -22.38
CA ASN A 159 -12.97 -5.28 -23.01
C ASN A 159 -14.25 -4.98 -22.24
N VAL A 160 -15.11 -4.15 -22.82
CA VAL A 160 -16.37 -3.75 -22.18
C VAL A 160 -17.50 -4.64 -22.71
N GLY A 161 -17.92 -5.62 -21.92
CA GLY A 161 -19.02 -6.54 -22.27
C GLY A 161 -20.37 -6.21 -21.63
N GLY A 162 -20.45 -5.19 -20.82
CA GLY A 162 -21.63 -4.85 -20.01
C GLY A 162 -22.49 -3.77 -20.65
N LYS A 163 -23.71 -3.60 -20.10
CA LYS A 163 -24.64 -2.53 -20.48
C LYS A 163 -24.63 -1.35 -19.50
N LYS A 164 -23.85 -1.43 -18.42
CA LYS A 164 -23.84 -0.46 -17.33
C LYS A 164 -22.42 -0.18 -16.90
N LEU A 165 -22.03 1.08 -16.87
CA LEU A 165 -20.78 1.56 -16.27
C LEU A 165 -21.06 1.92 -14.81
N LEU A 166 -20.27 1.38 -13.90
CA LEU A 166 -20.28 1.75 -12.49
C LEU A 166 -18.96 2.45 -12.16
N LEU A 167 -19.07 3.61 -11.54
CA LEU A 167 -17.91 4.40 -11.11
C LEU A 167 -17.89 4.46 -9.58
N ASN A 168 -16.76 4.11 -8.99
CA ASN A 168 -16.51 4.33 -7.57
C ASN A 168 -15.85 5.70 -7.42
N ALA A 169 -16.64 6.71 -7.20
CA ALA A 169 -16.20 8.09 -7.17
C ALA A 169 -16.82 8.85 -6.01
N ALA A 170 -16.11 9.87 -5.55
CA ALA A 170 -16.64 10.88 -4.64
C ALA A 170 -16.45 12.25 -5.28
N THR A 171 -17.54 13.01 -5.39
CA THR A 171 -17.51 14.39 -5.84
C THR A 171 -17.72 15.33 -4.65
N SER A 172 -17.18 16.53 -4.73
CA SER A 172 -17.42 17.54 -3.69
C SER A 172 -18.90 17.95 -3.70
N THR A 173 -19.55 17.86 -2.56
CA THR A 173 -20.92 18.37 -2.38
C THR A 173 -20.96 19.89 -2.16
N VAL A 174 -19.83 20.50 -1.91
CA VAL A 174 -19.72 21.93 -1.56
C VAL A 174 -19.58 22.81 -2.80
N MET A 175 -19.08 22.28 -3.91
CA MET A 175 -18.73 23.02 -5.13
C MET A 175 -19.37 22.42 -6.40
N GLU A 176 -20.46 21.68 -6.29
CA GLU A 176 -21.17 21.07 -7.43
C GLU A 176 -20.22 20.31 -8.38
N GLY A 177 -19.41 19.42 -7.81
CA GLY A 177 -18.47 18.63 -8.60
C GLY A 177 -19.18 17.72 -9.59
N GLU A 178 -18.82 17.79 -10.86
CA GLU A 178 -19.33 16.95 -11.93
C GLU A 178 -18.30 15.87 -12.31
N LEU A 179 -18.78 14.67 -12.58
CA LEU A 179 -18.00 13.58 -13.15
C LEU A 179 -18.63 13.11 -14.44
N THR A 180 -17.89 13.21 -15.53
CA THR A 180 -18.29 12.70 -16.84
C THR A 180 -17.45 11.51 -17.22
N ALA A 181 -18.04 10.54 -17.92
CA ALA A 181 -17.33 9.39 -18.47
C ALA A 181 -17.64 9.25 -19.96
N GLU A 182 -16.62 9.02 -20.77
CA GLU A 182 -16.70 8.80 -22.19
C GLU A 182 -16.06 7.46 -22.54
N LEU A 183 -16.71 6.72 -23.45
CA LEU A 183 -16.13 5.52 -24.06
C LEU A 183 -15.50 5.91 -25.39
N ILE A 184 -14.20 5.74 -25.49
CA ILE A 184 -13.41 6.01 -26.70
C ILE A 184 -13.11 4.69 -27.39
N ASP A 185 -13.68 4.49 -28.57
CA ASP A 185 -13.31 3.34 -29.40
C ASP A 185 -11.95 3.62 -30.08
N ARG A 186 -11.03 2.69 -29.96
CA ARG A 186 -9.76 2.72 -30.68
C ARG A 186 -9.88 1.81 -31.90
N ASN A 187 -10.49 2.33 -32.97
CA ASN A 187 -10.32 1.76 -34.28
C ASN A 187 -8.98 2.16 -34.89
#